data_86ad2195e63374d234dd85fd43b9184f
#
_entry.id   86ad2195e63374d234dd85fd43b9184f
#
_cell.length_a   1.000
_cell.length_b   1.000
_cell.length_c   1.000
_cell.angle_alpha   90.00
_cell.angle_beta   90.00
_cell.angle_gamma   90.00
#
_symmetry.space_group_name_H-M   'P 1'
#
loop_
_entity.id
_entity.type
_entity.pdbx_description
1 polymer ?
#
loop_
_entity_poly.entity_id
_entity_poly.type
_entity_poly.pdbx_seq_one_letter_code
_entity_poly.pdbx_strand_id
1 'polypeptide(L)'
;MRHFFTSESVTEGHPDKVCDQISDAVLDAILEKDPNGRVACETTVSTGLVHIMGEITTSCYVDIPKIAREVIRSIGYDRAKYGFDCDTCGIITNIDEQSGDIAMGVDNSYENKERGASDLDNGAGDQGMMFGYACDETPELMPLAISLSHKMAKRLTEVRKQGLVDYLRPDGKTQVTVEYDEAGKPKRIDTVVVSTQHAPEAELETIRRDMIELVIKPTVPAELLDGETKIYVNPTGRFVSGGPAADTGLTGRKIIVDTYGGSAPHGGGAFSGKDPTKVDRSAAYAARWVAKNVVAAGLADKCQVQLAYAIGVARPVSVLVETFGTGVVTDSELEAAVEKVFDLRPTAIIRDLDLRKPIYRQLAAYGHMGREDLGVSWEKTDRVEALKAALGK
;
A
#
# COMPACT_ATOMS: atom_id res chain seq x y z
N MET A 1 32.89 0.00 2.38
CA MET A 1 32.10 -0.82 3.35
C MET A 1 30.86 -1.35 2.59
N ARG A 2 30.50 -2.64 2.72
CA ARG A 2 29.28 -3.14 2.05
C ARG A 2 28.06 -2.51 2.72
N HIS A 3 27.16 -1.93 1.93
CA HIS A 3 25.92 -1.34 2.41
C HIS A 3 24.75 -2.20 1.94
N PHE A 4 23.90 -2.66 2.87
CA PHE A 4 22.75 -3.52 2.57
C PHE A 4 21.47 -2.86 3.01
N PHE A 5 20.42 -3.04 2.21
CA PHE A 5 19.06 -2.66 2.57
C PHE A 5 18.10 -3.80 2.28
N THR A 6 17.17 -4.03 3.18
CA THR A 6 16.23 -5.16 3.11
C THR A 6 14.80 -4.67 3.19
N SER A 7 13.95 -5.19 2.31
CA SER A 7 12.49 -5.02 2.38
C SER A 7 11.80 -6.37 2.28
N GLU A 8 10.59 -6.44 2.81
CA GLU A 8 9.73 -7.63 2.74
C GLU A 8 8.36 -7.30 2.15
N SER A 9 7.70 -8.31 1.64
CA SER A 9 6.30 -8.27 1.22
C SER A 9 5.60 -9.57 1.60
N VAL A 10 4.28 -9.56 1.52
CA VAL A 10 3.44 -10.70 1.83
C VAL A 10 2.41 -10.93 0.73
N THR A 11 1.92 -12.18 0.62
CA THR A 11 0.87 -12.52 -0.34
C THR A 11 -0.50 -12.00 0.14
N GLU A 12 -1.48 -12.02 -0.77
CA GLU A 12 -2.88 -11.69 -0.46
C GLU A 12 -3.50 -12.59 0.62
N GLY A 13 -2.94 -13.78 0.84
CA GLY A 13 -3.41 -14.74 1.85
C GLY A 13 -2.80 -14.56 3.24
N HIS A 14 -1.87 -13.63 3.43
CA HIS A 14 -1.38 -13.26 4.75
C HIS A 14 -2.55 -12.71 5.60
N PRO A 15 -2.68 -13.08 6.88
CA PRO A 15 -3.84 -12.68 7.71
C PRO A 15 -4.13 -11.19 7.73
N ASP A 16 -3.11 -10.34 7.89
CA ASP A 16 -3.29 -8.89 7.86
C ASP A 16 -3.78 -8.41 6.48
N LYS A 17 -3.30 -9.03 5.39
CA LYS A 17 -3.74 -8.67 4.03
C LYS A 17 -5.12 -9.20 3.69
N VAL A 18 -5.57 -10.29 4.29
CA VAL A 18 -6.98 -10.71 4.23
C VAL A 18 -7.87 -9.62 4.83
N CYS A 19 -7.48 -9.06 5.99
CA CYS A 19 -8.21 -7.97 6.64
C CYS A 19 -8.25 -6.70 5.79
N ASP A 20 -7.10 -6.28 5.26
CA ASP A 20 -7.01 -5.10 4.39
C ASP A 20 -7.90 -5.23 3.16
N GLN A 21 -7.91 -6.39 2.51
CA GLN A 21 -8.75 -6.65 1.34
C GLN A 21 -10.25 -6.68 1.66
N ILE A 22 -10.65 -7.20 2.82
CA ILE A 22 -12.05 -7.17 3.26
C ILE A 22 -12.49 -5.72 3.51
N SER A 23 -11.70 -4.96 4.27
CA SER A 23 -11.99 -3.56 4.59
C SER A 23 -12.09 -2.69 3.34
N ASP A 24 -11.18 -2.83 2.38
CA ASP A 24 -11.23 -2.11 1.11
C ASP A 24 -12.34 -2.61 0.17
N ALA A 25 -12.72 -3.89 0.22
CA ALA A 25 -13.86 -4.38 -0.55
C ALA A 25 -15.20 -3.82 -0.04
N VAL A 26 -15.33 -3.62 1.27
CA VAL A 26 -16.50 -2.92 1.86
C VAL A 26 -16.53 -1.47 1.40
N LEU A 27 -15.38 -0.78 1.44
CA LEU A 27 -15.25 0.59 0.92
C LEU A 27 -15.66 0.68 -0.56
N ASP A 28 -15.11 -0.17 -1.41
CA ASP A 28 -15.41 -0.17 -2.86
C ASP A 28 -16.89 -0.40 -3.13
N ALA A 29 -17.52 -1.36 -2.41
CA ALA A 29 -18.95 -1.65 -2.56
C ALA A 29 -19.86 -0.46 -2.15
N ILE A 30 -19.40 0.37 -1.24
CA ILE A 30 -20.10 1.60 -0.85
C ILE A 30 -19.87 2.67 -1.91
N LEU A 31 -18.60 2.95 -2.30
CA LEU A 31 -18.27 4.01 -3.26
C LEU A 31 -18.90 3.77 -4.64
N GLU A 32 -19.12 2.52 -5.03
CA GLU A 32 -19.82 2.17 -6.28
C GLU A 32 -21.26 2.71 -6.32
N LYS A 33 -21.93 2.78 -5.15
CA LYS A 33 -23.34 3.20 -5.02
C LYS A 33 -23.48 4.60 -4.42
N ASP A 34 -22.56 4.98 -3.55
CA ASP A 34 -22.51 6.25 -2.85
C ASP A 34 -21.08 6.81 -2.82
N PRO A 35 -20.68 7.56 -3.86
CA PRO A 35 -19.33 8.14 -3.94
C PRO A 35 -19.00 9.13 -2.80
N ASN A 36 -20.00 9.58 -2.04
CA ASN A 36 -19.83 10.47 -0.89
C ASN A 36 -19.88 9.75 0.46
N GLY A 37 -20.04 8.42 0.45
CA GLY A 37 -20.05 7.61 1.67
C GLY A 37 -18.81 7.85 2.53
N ARG A 38 -19.03 7.92 3.84
CA ARG A 38 -17.96 8.04 4.85
C ARG A 38 -17.71 6.67 5.44
N VAL A 39 -16.48 6.20 5.31
CA VAL A 39 -16.10 4.82 5.67
C VAL A 39 -14.81 4.84 6.47
N ALA A 40 -14.87 4.25 7.65
CA ALA A 40 -13.73 3.83 8.44
C ALA A 40 -14.03 2.38 8.86
N CYS A 41 -13.56 1.42 8.06
CA CYS A 41 -13.87 0.00 8.21
C CYS A 41 -12.60 -0.77 8.57
N GLU A 42 -12.62 -1.44 9.71
CA GLU A 42 -11.53 -2.27 10.19
C GLU A 42 -11.98 -3.73 10.27
N THR A 43 -11.07 -4.64 10.02
CA THR A 43 -11.32 -6.08 10.04
C THR A 43 -10.28 -6.78 10.89
N THR A 44 -10.70 -7.75 11.69
CA THR A 44 -9.82 -8.73 12.31
C THR A 44 -10.18 -10.13 11.86
N VAL A 45 -9.17 -10.98 11.70
CA VAL A 45 -9.36 -12.41 11.42
C VAL A 45 -8.55 -13.25 12.41
N SER A 46 -9.11 -14.37 12.80
CA SER A 46 -8.46 -15.40 13.60
C SER A 46 -9.03 -16.75 13.20
N THR A 47 -8.64 -17.82 13.91
CA THR A 47 -9.14 -19.17 13.62
C THR A 47 -10.67 -19.21 13.58
N GLY A 48 -11.22 -19.40 12.39
CA GLY A 48 -12.66 -19.57 12.16
C GLY A 48 -13.53 -18.32 12.36
N LEU A 49 -12.96 -17.13 12.59
CA LEU A 49 -13.70 -15.91 12.86
C LEU A 49 -13.20 -14.72 12.05
N VAL A 50 -14.13 -13.94 11.53
CA VAL A 50 -13.92 -12.60 10.96
C VAL A 50 -14.78 -11.62 11.74
N HIS A 51 -14.19 -10.55 12.24
CA HIS A 51 -14.91 -9.46 12.88
C HIS A 51 -14.65 -8.17 12.10
N ILE A 52 -15.71 -7.54 11.62
CA ILE A 52 -15.69 -6.30 10.84
C ILE A 52 -16.36 -5.23 11.67
N MET A 53 -15.63 -4.14 11.91
CA MET A 53 -16.07 -3.07 12.82
C MET A 53 -15.69 -1.71 12.25
N GLY A 54 -16.27 -0.66 12.79
CA GLY A 54 -15.95 0.73 12.44
C GLY A 54 -17.16 1.62 12.26
N GLU A 55 -16.95 2.78 11.65
CA GLU A 55 -17.96 3.80 11.44
C GLU A 55 -18.24 3.98 9.95
N ILE A 56 -19.48 3.81 9.54
CA ILE A 56 -19.93 3.97 8.17
C ILE A 56 -21.20 4.81 8.14
N THR A 57 -21.13 5.93 7.40
CA THR A 57 -22.30 6.76 7.07
C THR A 57 -22.47 6.78 5.56
N THR A 58 -23.57 6.20 5.09
CA THR A 58 -23.85 6.07 3.65
C THR A 58 -25.35 6.05 3.40
N SER A 59 -25.74 6.44 2.19
CA SER A 59 -27.12 6.37 1.68
C SER A 59 -27.48 4.99 1.10
N CYS A 60 -26.53 4.07 1.00
CA CYS A 60 -26.75 2.77 0.38
C CYS A 60 -26.64 1.60 1.37
N TYR A 61 -27.20 0.46 0.99
CA TYR A 61 -27.01 -0.80 1.70
C TYR A 61 -25.97 -1.67 0.98
N VAL A 62 -25.06 -2.28 1.76
CA VAL A 62 -24.12 -3.32 1.31
C VAL A 62 -24.18 -4.52 2.26
N ASP A 63 -24.11 -5.72 1.70
CA ASP A 63 -24.07 -6.97 2.47
C ASP A 63 -22.62 -7.29 2.87
N ILE A 64 -22.18 -6.72 3.99
CA ILE A 64 -20.81 -6.83 4.48
C ILE A 64 -20.38 -8.30 4.68
N PRO A 65 -21.19 -9.18 5.32
CA PRO A 65 -20.83 -10.59 5.45
C PRO A 65 -20.62 -11.29 4.09
N LYS A 66 -21.47 -11.01 3.11
CA LYS A 66 -21.33 -11.55 1.77
C LYS A 66 -20.04 -11.08 1.09
N ILE A 67 -19.73 -9.79 1.16
CA ILE A 67 -18.48 -9.21 0.63
C ILE A 67 -17.27 -9.91 1.25
N ALA A 68 -17.24 -10.05 2.57
CA ALA A 68 -16.14 -10.73 3.26
C ALA A 68 -15.95 -12.18 2.78
N ARG A 69 -17.03 -12.96 2.63
CA ARG A 69 -16.95 -14.33 2.11
C ARG A 69 -16.42 -14.39 0.68
N GLU A 70 -16.83 -13.46 -0.18
CA GLU A 70 -16.37 -13.36 -1.57
C GLU A 70 -14.86 -13.00 -1.63
N VAL A 71 -14.38 -12.12 -0.78
CA VAL A 71 -12.95 -11.81 -0.66
C VAL A 71 -12.16 -13.05 -0.23
N ILE A 72 -12.56 -13.70 0.87
CA ILE A 72 -11.90 -14.89 1.40
C ILE A 72 -11.85 -16.00 0.35
N ARG A 73 -12.96 -16.23 -0.38
CA ARG A 73 -13.03 -17.21 -1.48
C ARG A 73 -12.06 -16.86 -2.60
N SER A 74 -12.01 -15.60 -3.04
CA SER A 74 -11.13 -15.13 -4.12
C SER A 74 -9.65 -15.26 -3.80
N ILE A 75 -9.28 -15.16 -2.52
CA ILE A 75 -7.92 -15.39 -2.02
C ILE A 75 -7.57 -16.88 -2.11
N GLY A 76 -8.56 -17.78 -1.99
CA GLY A 76 -8.37 -19.23 -2.07
C GLY A 76 -8.45 -19.95 -0.72
N TYR A 77 -9.04 -19.33 0.29
CA TYR A 77 -9.48 -19.99 1.51
C TYR A 77 -10.89 -20.55 1.30
N ASP A 78 -10.97 -21.62 0.53
CA ASP A 78 -12.22 -22.22 0.03
C ASP A 78 -12.45 -23.66 0.53
N ARG A 79 -11.65 -24.11 1.50
CA ARG A 79 -11.69 -25.50 2.00
C ARG A 79 -11.43 -25.55 3.49
N ALA A 80 -12.29 -26.23 4.23
CA ALA A 80 -12.20 -26.42 5.67
C ALA A 80 -10.85 -27.00 6.13
N LYS A 81 -10.20 -27.83 5.31
CA LYS A 81 -8.88 -28.43 5.61
C LYS A 81 -7.74 -27.38 5.75
N TYR A 82 -7.96 -26.14 5.32
CA TYR A 82 -7.00 -25.06 5.54
C TYR A 82 -7.12 -24.43 6.93
N GLY A 83 -8.10 -24.84 7.74
CA GLY A 83 -8.37 -24.30 9.08
C GLY A 83 -9.07 -22.94 9.08
N PHE A 84 -9.31 -22.38 7.89
CA PHE A 84 -10.06 -21.16 7.66
C PHE A 84 -10.67 -21.23 6.25
N ASP A 85 -11.97 -21.01 6.12
CA ASP A 85 -12.63 -21.04 4.82
C ASP A 85 -13.84 -20.11 4.75
N CYS A 86 -14.15 -19.67 3.53
CA CYS A 86 -15.17 -18.67 3.24
C CYS A 86 -16.61 -19.09 3.57
N ASP A 87 -16.91 -20.39 3.62
CA ASP A 87 -18.28 -20.86 3.82
C ASP A 87 -18.60 -21.12 5.29
N THR A 88 -17.61 -21.56 6.08
CA THR A 88 -17.81 -21.99 7.48
C THR A 88 -17.29 -21.01 8.54
N CYS A 89 -16.45 -20.03 8.20
CA CYS A 89 -16.02 -19.05 9.17
C CYS A 89 -17.19 -18.22 9.71
N GLY A 90 -17.18 -17.92 11.01
CA GLY A 90 -18.10 -16.97 11.61
C GLY A 90 -17.78 -15.56 11.13
N ILE A 91 -18.79 -14.76 10.83
CA ILE A 91 -18.63 -13.33 10.51
C ILE A 91 -19.49 -12.52 11.46
N ILE A 92 -18.84 -11.60 12.18
CA ILE A 92 -19.49 -10.67 13.12
C ILE A 92 -19.26 -9.26 12.57
N THR A 93 -20.29 -8.44 12.63
CA THR A 93 -20.22 -7.01 12.26
C THR A 93 -20.62 -6.13 13.43
N ASN A 94 -19.85 -5.07 13.64
CA ASN A 94 -20.15 -4.01 14.63
C ASN A 94 -19.88 -2.66 13.94
N ILE A 95 -20.91 -2.14 13.27
CA ILE A 95 -20.82 -0.92 12.47
C ILE A 95 -21.74 0.11 13.07
N ASP A 96 -21.17 1.29 13.38
CA ASP A 96 -21.88 2.46 13.86
C ASP A 96 -21.88 3.58 12.82
N GLU A 97 -22.68 4.63 13.02
CA GLU A 97 -22.61 5.84 12.22
C GLU A 97 -21.42 6.73 12.66
N GLN A 98 -20.85 7.50 11.73
CA GLN A 98 -19.81 8.47 12.08
C GLN A 98 -20.33 9.53 13.06
N SER A 99 -19.51 9.88 14.06
CA SER A 99 -19.82 10.94 15.02
C SER A 99 -20.14 12.27 14.33
N GLY A 100 -21.25 12.91 14.73
CA GLY A 100 -21.65 14.23 14.24
C GLY A 100 -20.61 15.33 14.54
N ASP A 101 -19.86 15.20 15.62
CA ASP A 101 -18.83 16.18 16.01
C ASP A 101 -17.64 16.17 15.02
N ILE A 102 -17.26 15.00 14.53
CA ILE A 102 -16.22 14.85 13.50
C ILE A 102 -16.73 15.43 12.18
N ALA A 103 -17.97 15.14 11.79
CA ALA A 103 -18.59 15.66 10.57
C ALA A 103 -18.58 17.19 10.52
N MET A 104 -18.92 17.88 11.63
CA MET A 104 -18.92 19.35 11.69
C MET A 104 -17.54 19.98 11.43
N GLY A 105 -16.46 19.33 11.83
CA GLY A 105 -15.09 19.82 11.60
C GLY A 105 -14.61 19.59 10.17
N VAL A 106 -15.10 18.52 9.54
CA VAL A 106 -14.71 18.13 8.17
C VAL A 106 -15.51 18.90 7.12
N ASP A 107 -16.81 19.07 7.32
CA ASP A 107 -17.72 19.66 6.34
C ASP A 107 -17.61 21.19 6.27
N ASN A 108 -17.00 21.83 7.25
CA ASN A 108 -16.80 23.29 7.28
C ASN A 108 -15.44 23.60 7.91
N SER A 109 -14.43 23.84 7.09
CA SER A 109 -13.07 24.10 7.55
C SER A 109 -12.95 25.35 8.42
N TYR A 110 -11.85 25.44 9.19
CA TYR A 110 -11.51 26.62 9.98
C TYR A 110 -11.42 27.86 9.08
N GLU A 111 -10.82 27.74 7.90
CA GLU A 111 -10.65 28.82 6.93
C GLU A 111 -11.99 29.30 6.35
N ASN A 112 -12.95 28.38 6.16
CA ASN A 112 -14.30 28.74 5.71
C ASN A 112 -15.06 29.58 6.73
N LYS A 113 -14.91 29.25 8.02
CA LYS A 113 -15.54 30.01 9.11
C LYS A 113 -15.03 31.44 9.20
N GLU A 114 -13.76 31.68 8.82
CA GLU A 114 -13.16 33.00 8.86
C GLU A 114 -13.28 33.84 7.56
N ARG A 115 -13.33 33.20 6.38
CA ARG A 115 -13.16 33.88 5.08
C ARG A 115 -14.30 33.72 4.07
N GLY A 116 -15.32 32.90 4.37
CA GLY A 116 -16.43 32.60 3.44
C GLY A 116 -16.08 31.44 2.49
N ALA A 117 -17.12 30.75 2.03
CA ALA A 117 -17.02 29.43 1.39
C ALA A 117 -16.29 29.41 0.05
N SER A 118 -15.38 28.45 -0.11
CA SER A 118 -14.96 27.87 -1.38
C SER A 118 -15.25 26.36 -1.35
N ASP A 119 -15.67 25.79 -2.48
CA ASP A 119 -16.02 24.35 -2.60
C ASP A 119 -14.84 23.40 -2.31
N LEU A 120 -13.63 23.94 -2.14
CA LEU A 120 -12.42 23.18 -1.83
C LEU A 120 -11.96 23.29 -0.38
N ASP A 121 -12.69 23.98 0.47
CA ASP A 121 -12.25 24.30 1.83
C ASP A 121 -12.89 23.40 2.91
N ASN A 122 -13.12 22.12 2.62
CA ASN A 122 -13.36 21.14 3.65
C ASN A 122 -12.08 20.92 4.46
N GLY A 123 -12.21 20.87 5.78
CA GLY A 123 -11.09 20.61 6.68
C GLY A 123 -10.58 19.18 6.56
N ALA A 124 -9.34 18.95 6.97
CA ALA A 124 -8.82 17.60 7.11
C ALA A 124 -9.63 16.79 8.13
N GLY A 125 -9.90 15.53 7.80
CA GLY A 125 -10.71 14.63 8.64
C GLY A 125 -10.03 14.21 9.93
N ASP A 126 -8.71 14.39 10.02
CA ASP A 126 -7.90 14.12 11.21
C ASP A 126 -6.63 14.98 11.18
N GLN A 127 -5.95 15.02 12.31
CA GLN A 127 -4.55 15.44 12.36
C GLN A 127 -3.63 14.30 11.91
N GLY A 128 -2.43 14.62 11.44
CA GLY A 128 -1.45 13.59 11.12
C GLY A 128 -0.34 14.08 10.22
N MET A 129 0.63 13.21 9.99
CA MET A 129 1.70 13.40 9.03
C MET A 129 1.73 12.24 8.06
N MET A 130 1.93 12.51 6.77
CA MET A 130 1.95 11.53 5.69
C MET A 130 3.22 11.72 4.88
N PHE A 131 3.76 10.61 4.37
CA PHE A 131 4.99 10.61 3.63
C PHE A 131 4.78 10.07 2.21
N GLY A 132 5.46 10.71 1.26
CA GLY A 132 5.65 10.23 -0.09
C GLY A 132 7.14 10.03 -0.35
N TYR A 133 7.47 9.09 -1.24
CA TYR A 133 8.83 8.81 -1.64
C TYR A 133 8.91 8.36 -3.09
N ALA A 134 10.00 8.71 -3.75
CA ALA A 134 10.38 8.18 -5.05
C ALA A 134 11.90 8.14 -5.17
N CYS A 135 12.43 7.21 -5.95
CA CYS A 135 13.84 7.13 -6.30
C CYS A 135 14.02 6.50 -7.69
N ASP A 136 15.18 6.69 -8.28
CA ASP A 136 15.50 6.23 -9.63
C ASP A 136 16.00 4.77 -9.71
N GLU A 137 15.69 3.93 -8.71
CA GLU A 137 16.19 2.56 -8.65
C GLU A 137 15.41 1.57 -9.55
N THR A 138 14.17 1.91 -9.89
CA THR A 138 13.31 1.08 -10.76
C THR A 138 12.54 1.95 -11.75
N PRO A 139 12.02 1.39 -12.85
CA PRO A 139 11.22 2.14 -13.83
C PRO A 139 9.99 2.83 -13.22
N GLU A 140 9.35 2.18 -12.26
CA GLU A 140 8.21 2.72 -11.52
C GLU A 140 8.60 3.76 -10.46
N LEU A 141 9.90 4.10 -10.35
CA LEU A 141 10.47 5.04 -9.38
C LEU A 141 10.20 4.62 -7.92
N MET A 142 10.40 3.34 -7.65
CA MET A 142 10.30 2.71 -6.34
C MET A 142 11.66 2.17 -5.89
N PRO A 143 11.90 2.04 -4.56
CA PRO A 143 13.08 1.33 -4.07
C PRO A 143 13.11 -0.12 -4.54
N LEU A 144 14.28 -0.59 -4.99
CA LEU A 144 14.43 -1.90 -5.62
C LEU A 144 14.04 -3.05 -4.70
N ALA A 145 14.42 -2.99 -3.42
CA ALA A 145 14.16 -4.06 -2.46
C ALA A 145 12.66 -4.34 -2.29
N ILE A 146 11.83 -3.30 -2.07
CA ILE A 146 10.39 -3.47 -1.92
C ILE A 146 9.70 -3.81 -3.25
N SER A 147 10.12 -3.21 -4.35
CA SER A 147 9.60 -3.53 -5.69
C SER A 147 9.77 -5.01 -6.02
N LEU A 148 10.97 -5.58 -5.83
CA LEU A 148 11.21 -7.00 -6.06
C LEU A 148 10.45 -7.88 -5.08
N SER A 149 10.36 -7.49 -3.80
CA SER A 149 9.58 -8.24 -2.81
C SER A 149 8.10 -8.32 -3.20
N HIS A 150 7.50 -7.22 -3.64
CA HIS A 150 6.12 -7.20 -4.14
C HIS A 150 5.93 -8.07 -5.40
N LYS A 151 6.82 -7.92 -6.38
CA LYS A 151 6.78 -8.71 -7.62
C LYS A 151 6.85 -10.21 -7.34
N MET A 152 7.72 -10.64 -6.43
CA MET A 152 7.82 -12.05 -6.03
C MET A 152 6.57 -12.52 -5.26
N ALA A 153 6.03 -11.73 -4.33
CA ALA A 153 4.81 -12.09 -3.60
C ALA A 153 3.61 -12.22 -4.55
N LYS A 154 3.47 -11.31 -5.52
CA LYS A 154 2.46 -11.37 -6.58
C LYS A 154 2.67 -12.61 -7.46
N ARG A 155 3.92 -12.87 -7.89
CA ARG A 155 4.25 -14.04 -8.71
C ARG A 155 3.97 -15.36 -7.99
N LEU A 156 4.26 -15.44 -6.69
CA LEU A 156 3.93 -16.60 -5.87
C LEU A 156 2.42 -16.91 -5.88
N THR A 157 1.60 -15.88 -5.75
CA THR A 157 0.13 -16.01 -5.86
C THR A 157 -0.31 -16.42 -7.27
N GLU A 158 0.30 -15.87 -8.32
CA GLU A 158 0.02 -16.25 -9.71
C GLU A 158 0.32 -17.74 -9.96
N VAL A 159 1.49 -18.21 -9.52
CA VAL A 159 1.89 -19.63 -9.62
C VAL A 159 0.84 -20.53 -8.97
N ARG A 160 0.33 -20.16 -7.79
CA ARG A 160 -0.74 -20.90 -7.10
C ARG A 160 -2.06 -20.85 -7.86
N LYS A 161 -2.54 -19.65 -8.22
CA LYS A 161 -3.86 -19.46 -8.86
C LYS A 161 -3.93 -20.04 -10.28
N GLN A 162 -2.82 -20.05 -11.00
CA GLN A 162 -2.71 -20.68 -12.33
C GLN A 162 -2.53 -22.20 -12.26
N GLY A 163 -2.36 -22.76 -11.06
CA GLY A 163 -2.17 -24.19 -10.88
C GLY A 163 -0.88 -24.74 -11.48
N LEU A 164 0.18 -23.90 -11.55
CA LEU A 164 1.50 -24.35 -12.04
C LEU A 164 2.12 -25.39 -11.11
N VAL A 165 1.75 -25.33 -9.84
CA VAL A 165 1.96 -26.38 -8.84
C VAL A 165 0.69 -26.49 -7.98
N ASP A 166 0.38 -27.69 -7.45
CA ASP A 166 -0.87 -27.98 -6.76
C ASP A 166 -0.78 -27.93 -5.23
N TYR A 167 0.43 -27.85 -4.72
CA TYR A 167 0.70 -27.88 -3.28
C TYR A 167 0.71 -26.52 -2.59
N LEU A 168 0.77 -25.39 -3.30
CA LEU A 168 0.80 -24.06 -2.71
C LEU A 168 -0.53 -23.70 -2.03
N ARG A 169 -0.41 -22.96 -0.90
CA ARG A 169 -1.52 -22.40 -0.14
C ARG A 169 -1.44 -20.88 -0.15
N PRO A 170 -2.52 -20.15 0.30
CA PRO A 170 -2.60 -18.72 0.10
C PRO A 170 -1.56 -17.88 0.86
N ASP A 171 -1.11 -18.31 2.03
CA ASP A 171 -0.19 -17.53 2.88
C ASP A 171 1.27 -17.65 2.41
N GLY A 172 1.96 -16.52 2.43
CA GLY A 172 3.37 -16.48 2.07
C GLY A 172 4.00 -15.12 2.28
N LYS A 173 5.33 -15.12 2.35
CA LYS A 173 6.16 -13.93 2.53
C LYS A 173 7.36 -13.96 1.60
N THR A 174 7.82 -12.79 1.20
CA THR A 174 9.04 -12.62 0.41
C THR A 174 9.90 -11.51 1.02
N GLN A 175 11.21 -11.64 0.90
CA GLN A 175 12.15 -10.64 1.38
C GLN A 175 13.33 -10.57 0.42
N VAL A 176 13.82 -9.35 0.18
CA VAL A 176 14.98 -9.09 -0.69
C VAL A 176 15.94 -8.19 0.06
N THR A 177 17.21 -8.58 0.09
CA THR A 177 18.34 -7.76 0.55
C THR A 177 19.17 -7.34 -0.66
N VAL A 178 19.26 -6.04 -0.88
CA VAL A 178 20.04 -5.41 -1.94
C VAL A 178 21.39 -4.94 -1.38
N GLU A 179 22.49 -5.25 -2.06
CA GLU A 179 23.78 -4.62 -1.82
C GLU A 179 23.90 -3.36 -2.69
N TYR A 180 24.29 -2.26 -2.05
CA TYR A 180 24.51 -0.97 -2.70
C TYR A 180 26.01 -0.67 -2.82
N ASP A 181 26.38 0.07 -3.85
CA ASP A 181 27.73 0.61 -4.04
C ASP A 181 27.97 1.86 -3.16
N GLU A 182 29.17 2.45 -3.28
CA GLU A 182 29.56 3.65 -2.55
C GLU A 182 28.79 4.91 -2.99
N ALA A 183 28.20 4.90 -4.19
CA ALA A 183 27.33 5.97 -4.69
C ALA A 183 25.86 5.79 -4.26
N GLY A 184 25.55 4.70 -3.54
CA GLY A 184 24.20 4.39 -3.10
C GLY A 184 23.29 3.85 -4.22
N LYS A 185 23.88 3.30 -5.29
CA LYS A 185 23.13 2.64 -6.36
C LYS A 185 23.08 1.13 -6.13
N PRO A 186 21.97 0.44 -6.49
CA PRO A 186 21.85 -1.00 -6.40
C PRO A 186 22.95 -1.70 -7.22
N LYS A 187 23.62 -2.66 -6.61
CA LYS A 187 24.74 -3.39 -7.22
C LYS A 187 24.38 -4.85 -7.52
N ARG A 188 23.82 -5.55 -6.54
CA ARG A 188 23.44 -6.96 -6.64
C ARG A 188 22.43 -7.33 -5.55
N ILE A 189 21.80 -8.47 -5.70
CA ILE A 189 20.96 -9.07 -4.67
C ILE A 189 21.84 -9.97 -3.79
N ASP A 190 21.96 -9.64 -2.51
CA ASP A 190 22.69 -10.45 -1.54
C ASP A 190 21.87 -11.65 -1.06
N THR A 191 20.61 -11.41 -0.72
CA THR A 191 19.75 -12.45 -0.14
C THR A 191 18.32 -12.35 -0.65
N VAL A 192 17.74 -13.51 -0.96
CA VAL A 192 16.32 -13.69 -1.26
C VAL A 192 15.73 -14.70 -0.27
N VAL A 193 14.60 -14.35 0.36
CA VAL A 193 13.84 -15.28 1.20
C VAL A 193 12.43 -15.43 0.63
N VAL A 194 11.98 -16.67 0.47
CA VAL A 194 10.59 -17.00 0.13
C VAL A 194 10.06 -17.98 1.17
N SER A 195 9.03 -17.58 1.90
CA SER A 195 8.29 -18.47 2.80
C SER A 195 6.90 -18.66 2.24
N THR A 196 6.52 -19.90 1.97
CA THR A 196 5.21 -20.20 1.37
C THR A 196 4.52 -21.35 2.09
N GLN A 197 3.26 -21.16 2.40
CA GLN A 197 2.40 -22.22 2.93
C GLN A 197 2.18 -23.27 1.85
N HIS A 198 2.21 -24.55 2.26
CA HIS A 198 2.12 -25.67 1.34
C HIS A 198 1.32 -26.85 1.91
N ALA A 199 0.94 -27.77 1.04
CA ALA A 199 0.31 -29.03 1.41
C ALA A 199 1.28 -29.93 2.22
N PRO A 200 0.78 -30.72 3.17
CA PRO A 200 1.63 -31.54 4.04
C PRO A 200 2.43 -32.62 3.29
N GLU A 201 2.00 -32.98 2.09
CA GLU A 201 2.62 -34.01 1.25
C GLU A 201 3.77 -33.46 0.38
N ALA A 202 3.93 -32.14 0.30
CA ALA A 202 4.95 -31.53 -0.57
C ALA A 202 6.36 -31.64 0.07
N GLU A 203 7.29 -32.16 -0.73
CA GLU A 203 8.69 -32.29 -0.36
C GLU A 203 9.43 -30.95 -0.42
N LEU A 204 10.21 -30.62 0.58
CA LEU A 204 10.91 -29.32 0.70
C LEU A 204 11.87 -29.04 -0.47
N GLU A 205 12.56 -30.06 -0.97
CA GLU A 205 13.47 -29.88 -2.11
C GLU A 205 12.70 -29.56 -3.39
N THR A 206 11.51 -30.11 -3.57
CA THR A 206 10.60 -29.76 -4.68
C THR A 206 10.13 -28.33 -4.54
N ILE A 207 9.67 -27.94 -3.36
CA ILE A 207 9.26 -26.55 -3.09
C ILE A 207 10.42 -25.58 -3.37
N ARG A 208 11.61 -25.90 -2.87
CA ARG A 208 12.80 -25.04 -3.07
C ARG A 208 13.12 -24.86 -4.57
N ARG A 209 13.19 -25.96 -5.32
CA ARG A 209 13.44 -25.91 -6.77
C ARG A 209 12.39 -25.08 -7.50
N ASP A 210 11.11 -25.36 -7.22
CA ASP A 210 10.00 -24.71 -7.91
C ASP A 210 9.90 -23.22 -7.57
N MET A 211 10.17 -22.82 -6.32
CA MET A 211 10.19 -21.38 -5.95
C MET A 211 11.35 -20.65 -6.63
N ILE A 212 12.50 -21.29 -6.79
CA ILE A 212 13.62 -20.69 -7.55
C ILE A 212 13.23 -20.51 -9.00
N GLU A 213 12.70 -21.56 -9.66
CA GLU A 213 12.44 -21.55 -11.11
C GLU A 213 11.18 -20.76 -11.49
N LEU A 214 10.12 -20.81 -10.67
CA LEU A 214 8.82 -20.24 -11.02
C LEU A 214 8.57 -18.86 -10.41
N VAL A 215 9.27 -18.51 -9.32
CA VAL A 215 9.05 -17.25 -8.61
C VAL A 215 10.27 -16.34 -8.65
N ILE A 216 11.45 -16.81 -8.23
CA ILE A 216 12.63 -15.93 -8.08
C ILE A 216 13.20 -15.56 -9.45
N LYS A 217 13.59 -16.53 -10.26
CA LYS A 217 14.21 -16.29 -11.57
C LYS A 217 13.36 -15.47 -12.56
N PRO A 218 12.02 -15.66 -12.64
CA PRO A 218 11.20 -14.83 -13.52
C PRO A 218 10.98 -13.39 -13.03
N THR A 219 11.31 -13.10 -11.76
CA THR A 219 10.98 -11.81 -11.11
C THR A 219 12.22 -10.95 -10.87
N VAL A 220 13.31 -11.58 -10.46
CA VAL A 220 14.56 -10.88 -10.16
C VAL A 220 15.42 -10.82 -11.44
N PRO A 221 15.87 -9.62 -11.86
CA PRO A 221 16.76 -9.49 -13.02
C PRO A 221 18.02 -10.36 -12.88
N ALA A 222 18.33 -11.13 -13.91
CA ALA A 222 19.42 -12.11 -13.88
C ALA A 222 20.80 -11.47 -13.60
N GLU A 223 21.01 -10.25 -14.07
CA GLU A 223 22.22 -9.45 -13.87
C GLU A 223 22.46 -9.04 -12.41
N LEU A 224 21.41 -9.08 -11.57
CA LEU A 224 21.50 -8.78 -10.14
C LEU A 224 21.75 -10.03 -9.29
N LEU A 225 21.63 -11.22 -9.88
CA LEU A 225 21.92 -12.50 -9.22
C LEU A 225 23.31 -13.00 -9.59
N ASP A 226 24.06 -13.48 -8.61
CA ASP A 226 25.38 -14.06 -8.82
C ASP A 226 25.61 -15.32 -7.97
N GLY A 227 26.82 -15.89 -8.04
CA GLY A 227 27.16 -17.11 -7.30
C GLY A 227 27.23 -16.92 -5.77
N GLU A 228 27.24 -15.68 -5.26
CA GLU A 228 27.24 -15.36 -3.84
C GLU A 228 25.84 -15.05 -3.32
N THR A 229 24.82 -14.95 -4.18
CA THR A 229 23.44 -14.68 -3.80
C THR A 229 22.87 -15.83 -2.96
N LYS A 230 22.43 -15.53 -1.76
CA LYS A 230 21.84 -16.50 -0.83
C LYS A 230 20.35 -16.62 -1.09
N ILE A 231 19.87 -17.84 -1.28
CA ILE A 231 18.45 -18.11 -1.50
C ILE A 231 17.95 -19.04 -0.39
N TYR A 232 16.96 -18.55 0.37
CA TYR A 232 16.29 -19.29 1.43
C TYR A 232 14.82 -19.52 1.05
N VAL A 233 14.41 -20.77 0.94
CA VAL A 233 13.03 -21.16 0.73
C VAL A 233 12.59 -22.01 1.91
N ASN A 234 11.56 -21.57 2.62
CA ASN A 234 11.05 -22.19 3.85
C ASN A 234 12.20 -22.61 4.80
N PRO A 235 13.04 -21.68 5.24
CA PRO A 235 14.24 -22.03 6.02
C PRO A 235 13.95 -22.70 7.37
N THR A 236 12.74 -22.56 7.90
CA THR A 236 12.27 -23.27 9.10
C THR A 236 11.87 -24.73 8.81
N GLY A 237 11.85 -25.13 7.54
CA GLY A 237 11.43 -26.44 7.06
C GLY A 237 9.95 -26.46 6.66
N ARG A 238 9.04 -26.80 7.56
CA ARG A 238 7.63 -27.02 7.25
C ARG A 238 6.77 -25.78 7.49
N PHE A 239 5.95 -25.40 6.49
CA PHE A 239 4.96 -24.33 6.61
C PHE A 239 3.58 -24.81 6.09
N VAL A 240 2.97 -25.74 6.81
CA VAL A 240 1.65 -26.31 6.49
C VAL A 240 0.53 -25.52 7.17
N SER A 241 0.71 -25.18 8.45
CA SER A 241 -0.21 -24.31 9.18
C SER A 241 0.12 -22.85 8.83
N GLY A 242 -0.83 -22.11 8.31
CA GLY A 242 -0.68 -20.72 7.89
C GLY A 242 -2.04 -20.03 7.76
N GLY A 243 -1.99 -18.77 7.35
CA GLY A 243 -3.18 -17.93 7.25
C GLY A 243 -3.85 -17.65 8.60
N PRO A 244 -5.13 -17.23 8.62
CA PRO A 244 -5.86 -16.89 9.85
C PRO A 244 -6.00 -18.03 10.85
N ALA A 245 -5.79 -19.28 10.43
CA ALA A 245 -5.76 -20.43 11.33
C ALA A 245 -4.51 -20.51 12.21
N ALA A 246 -3.42 -19.90 11.77
CA ALA A 246 -2.13 -19.94 12.47
C ALA A 246 -1.77 -18.61 13.14
N ASP A 247 -2.19 -17.50 12.56
CA ASP A 247 -1.85 -16.16 13.03
C ASP A 247 -3.04 -15.20 12.85
N THR A 248 -3.22 -14.32 13.81
CA THR A 248 -4.30 -13.31 13.78
C THR A 248 -3.93 -12.17 12.84
N GLY A 249 -4.90 -11.73 12.03
CA GLY A 249 -4.77 -10.56 11.18
C GLY A 249 -5.59 -9.38 11.68
N LEU A 250 -5.14 -8.17 11.31
CA LEU A 250 -5.83 -6.91 11.57
C LEU A 250 -5.52 -5.93 10.43
N THR A 251 -6.54 -5.16 10.02
CA THR A 251 -6.38 -4.05 9.06
C THR A 251 -5.31 -3.08 9.53
N GLY A 252 -4.40 -2.69 8.61
CA GLY A 252 -3.39 -1.68 8.89
C GLY A 252 -2.16 -2.16 9.67
N ARG A 253 -1.89 -3.46 9.72
CA ARG A 253 -0.67 -4.01 10.34
C ARG A 253 0.47 -4.30 9.35
N LYS A 254 0.32 -3.90 8.09
CA LYS A 254 1.34 -4.05 7.04
C LYS A 254 1.65 -2.73 6.34
N ILE A 255 1.60 -1.62 7.10
CA ILE A 255 1.74 -0.25 6.58
C ILE A 255 3.08 0.02 5.89
N ILE A 256 4.15 -0.64 6.30
CA ILE A 256 5.47 -0.53 5.67
C ILE A 256 5.52 -1.31 4.35
N VAL A 257 4.85 -2.47 4.30
CA VAL A 257 4.64 -3.23 3.05
C VAL A 257 3.75 -2.44 2.08
N ASP A 258 2.75 -1.74 2.58
CA ASP A 258 1.84 -0.91 1.78
C ASP A 258 2.53 0.28 1.12
N THR A 259 3.67 0.73 1.65
CA THR A 259 4.38 1.93 1.23
C THR A 259 5.75 1.64 0.61
N TYR A 260 6.84 1.92 1.31
CA TYR A 260 8.18 1.94 0.70
C TYR A 260 9.15 0.92 1.29
N GLY A 261 8.66 -0.08 2.06
CA GLY A 261 9.48 -1.16 2.60
C GLY A 261 10.58 -0.72 3.57
N GLY A 262 10.42 0.44 4.21
CA GLY A 262 11.39 1.01 5.14
C GLY A 262 12.34 2.04 4.54
N SER A 263 12.27 2.31 3.22
CA SER A 263 13.12 3.31 2.56
C SER A 263 12.72 4.76 2.87
N ALA A 264 11.50 4.97 3.36
CA ALA A 264 10.99 6.25 3.83
C ALA A 264 10.29 6.08 5.18
N PRO A 265 10.17 7.16 5.97
CA PRO A 265 9.33 7.19 7.16
C PRO A 265 7.86 6.89 6.83
N HIS A 266 7.08 6.59 7.88
CA HIS A 266 5.64 6.41 7.80
C HIS A 266 4.95 7.20 8.91
N GLY A 267 3.82 7.83 8.61
CA GLY A 267 3.07 8.62 9.59
C GLY A 267 2.26 7.78 10.59
N GLY A 268 2.14 6.47 10.36
CA GLY A 268 1.42 5.53 11.23
C GLY A 268 -0.01 5.22 10.81
N GLY A 269 -0.62 6.03 9.95
CA GLY A 269 -2.00 5.83 9.47
C GLY A 269 -2.13 4.67 8.48
N ALA A 270 -3.06 3.75 8.75
CA ALA A 270 -3.44 2.72 7.80
C ALA A 270 -4.22 3.30 6.61
N PHE A 271 -4.11 2.67 5.44
CA PHE A 271 -4.86 3.04 4.23
C PHE A 271 -6.20 2.30 4.11
N SER A 272 -6.13 0.97 4.19
CA SER A 272 -7.27 0.10 3.93
C SER A 272 -8.47 0.40 4.83
N GLY A 273 -9.66 0.34 4.25
CA GLY A 273 -10.92 0.61 4.92
C GLY A 273 -11.29 2.08 5.10
N LYS A 274 -10.43 3.00 4.68
CA LYS A 274 -10.64 4.45 4.80
C LYS A 274 -11.08 5.07 3.48
N ASP A 275 -12.19 5.82 3.47
CA ASP A 275 -12.59 6.64 2.33
C ASP A 275 -11.62 7.82 2.13
N PRO A 276 -11.59 8.45 0.94
CA PRO A 276 -10.57 9.45 0.60
C PRO A 276 -10.65 10.77 1.39
N THR A 277 -11.66 10.99 2.23
CA THR A 277 -11.67 12.15 3.14
C THR A 277 -10.70 12.00 4.30
N LYS A 278 -10.24 10.78 4.58
CA LYS A 278 -9.20 10.49 5.56
C LYS A 278 -7.83 10.78 4.94
N VAL A 279 -7.18 11.83 5.45
CA VAL A 279 -5.86 12.30 4.94
C VAL A 279 -4.75 11.27 5.08
N ASP A 280 -4.84 10.35 6.03
CA ASP A 280 -3.91 9.22 6.15
C ASP A 280 -3.73 8.49 4.80
N ARG A 281 -4.82 8.32 4.05
CA ARG A 281 -4.81 7.69 2.75
C ARG A 281 -4.59 8.70 1.62
N SER A 282 -5.44 9.69 1.50
CA SER A 282 -5.43 10.61 0.36
C SER A 282 -4.17 11.47 0.29
N ALA A 283 -3.69 11.98 1.41
CA ALA A 283 -2.48 12.78 1.45
C ALA A 283 -1.19 11.95 1.29
N ALA A 284 -1.18 10.68 1.72
CA ALA A 284 -0.07 9.77 1.41
C ALA A 284 0.03 9.51 -0.10
N TYR A 285 -1.10 9.35 -0.80
CA TYR A 285 -1.12 9.24 -2.26
C TYR A 285 -0.69 10.53 -2.95
N ALA A 286 -1.13 11.69 -2.45
CA ALA A 286 -0.70 12.98 -2.97
C ALA A 286 0.81 13.20 -2.76
N ALA A 287 1.35 12.85 -1.59
CA ALA A 287 2.78 12.94 -1.31
C ALA A 287 3.60 12.03 -2.26
N ARG A 288 3.11 10.82 -2.58
CA ARG A 288 3.70 9.96 -3.60
C ARG A 288 3.67 10.62 -4.98
N TRP A 289 2.55 11.19 -5.38
CA TRP A 289 2.38 11.89 -6.66
C TRP A 289 3.40 13.02 -6.79
N VAL A 290 3.56 13.85 -5.74
CA VAL A 290 4.58 14.91 -5.70
C VAL A 290 5.99 14.34 -5.85
N ALA A 291 6.39 13.40 -4.98
CA ALA A 291 7.73 12.81 -4.99
C ALA A 291 8.07 12.16 -6.34
N LYS A 292 7.11 11.43 -6.93
CA LYS A 292 7.29 10.78 -8.23
C LYS A 292 7.51 11.81 -9.34
N ASN A 293 6.75 12.90 -9.38
CA ASN A 293 6.93 13.95 -10.38
C ASN A 293 8.25 14.69 -10.23
N VAL A 294 8.76 14.91 -9.02
CA VAL A 294 10.07 15.50 -8.78
C VAL A 294 11.18 14.64 -9.38
N VAL A 295 11.18 13.34 -9.09
CA VAL A 295 12.19 12.41 -9.63
C VAL A 295 12.04 12.22 -11.14
N ALA A 296 10.80 12.05 -11.64
CA ALA A 296 10.54 11.93 -13.08
C ALA A 296 10.94 13.19 -13.88
N ALA A 297 10.89 14.37 -13.27
CA ALA A 297 11.37 15.61 -13.87
C ALA A 297 12.91 15.72 -13.94
N GLY A 298 13.65 14.76 -13.37
CA GLY A 298 15.10 14.81 -13.23
C GLY A 298 15.57 15.91 -12.29
N LEU A 299 14.73 16.30 -11.33
CA LEU A 299 15.06 17.35 -10.34
C LEU A 299 15.80 16.79 -9.13
N ALA A 300 15.73 15.48 -8.90
CA ALA A 300 16.49 14.75 -7.90
C ALA A 300 16.52 13.25 -8.24
N ASP A 301 17.54 12.50 -7.78
CA ASP A 301 17.55 11.02 -7.85
C ASP A 301 16.64 10.38 -6.80
N LYS A 302 16.44 11.09 -5.68
CA LYS A 302 15.59 10.67 -4.55
C LYS A 302 14.81 11.87 -4.04
N CYS A 303 13.54 11.64 -3.72
CA CYS A 303 12.68 12.68 -3.17
C CYS A 303 11.77 12.08 -2.10
N GLN A 304 11.82 12.65 -0.91
CA GLN A 304 10.88 12.43 0.18
C GLN A 304 10.01 13.66 0.35
N VAL A 305 8.72 13.45 0.54
CA VAL A 305 7.75 14.52 0.83
C VAL A 305 7.05 14.20 2.13
N GLN A 306 6.99 15.16 3.05
CA GLN A 306 6.13 15.09 4.23
C GLN A 306 5.03 16.12 4.12
N LEU A 307 3.79 15.68 4.35
CA LEU A 307 2.62 16.54 4.51
C LEU A 307 2.09 16.38 5.93
N ALA A 308 1.74 17.49 6.59
CA ALA A 308 1.11 17.44 7.90
C ALA A 308 -0.19 18.25 7.90
N TYR A 309 -1.21 17.74 8.60
CA TYR A 309 -2.53 18.36 8.71
C TYR A 309 -2.95 18.49 10.17
N ALA A 310 -3.78 19.50 10.43
CA ALA A 310 -4.56 19.62 11.66
C ALA A 310 -6.03 19.33 11.35
N ILE A 311 -6.71 18.64 12.26
CA ILE A 311 -8.15 18.34 12.10
C ILE A 311 -8.96 19.64 11.87
N GLY A 312 -9.86 19.61 10.89
CA GLY A 312 -10.71 20.73 10.55
C GLY A 312 -10.02 21.88 9.79
N VAL A 313 -8.72 21.79 9.51
CA VAL A 313 -7.95 22.79 8.73
C VAL A 313 -7.77 22.26 7.31
N ALA A 314 -8.04 23.11 6.30
CA ALA A 314 -7.97 22.68 4.90
C ALA A 314 -6.53 22.67 4.37
N ARG A 315 -5.72 23.66 4.72
CA ARG A 315 -4.34 23.71 4.23
C ARG A 315 -3.42 22.83 5.07
N PRO A 316 -2.42 22.16 4.46
CA PRO A 316 -1.36 21.52 5.24
C PRO A 316 -0.73 22.52 6.19
N VAL A 317 -0.46 22.11 7.43
CA VAL A 317 0.27 22.92 8.40
C VAL A 317 1.78 22.93 8.12
N SER A 318 2.27 21.94 7.39
CA SER A 318 3.63 21.93 6.83
C SER A 318 3.72 21.07 5.58
N VAL A 319 4.60 21.49 4.67
CA VAL A 319 5.06 20.73 3.50
C VAL A 319 6.58 20.73 3.58
N LEU A 320 7.19 19.55 3.58
CA LEU A 320 8.64 19.35 3.56
C LEU A 320 9.01 18.54 2.34
N VAL A 321 10.04 18.99 1.61
CA VAL A 321 10.64 18.21 0.51
C VAL A 321 12.12 18.01 0.85
N GLU A 322 12.57 16.75 0.79
CA GLU A 322 13.97 16.38 1.04
C GLU A 322 14.51 15.55 -0.12
N THR A 323 15.61 15.98 -0.71
CA THR A 323 16.26 15.31 -1.84
C THR A 323 17.53 14.54 -1.48
N PHE A 324 17.88 14.49 -0.19
CA PHE A 324 19.09 13.80 0.31
C PHE A 324 20.40 14.26 -0.38
N GLY A 325 20.45 15.52 -0.78
CA GLY A 325 21.59 16.10 -1.50
C GLY A 325 21.69 15.71 -2.97
N THR A 326 20.68 15.06 -3.53
CA THR A 326 20.64 14.68 -4.97
C THR A 326 19.91 15.72 -5.83
N GLY A 327 19.36 16.77 -5.21
CA GLY A 327 18.60 17.82 -5.90
C GLY A 327 19.46 18.68 -6.84
N VAL A 328 18.91 19.01 -8.01
CA VAL A 328 19.53 19.96 -8.96
C VAL A 328 19.24 21.42 -8.61
N VAL A 329 18.39 21.66 -7.63
CA VAL A 329 18.10 22.91 -6.95
C VAL A 329 18.01 22.63 -5.45
N THR A 330 17.90 23.65 -4.62
CA THR A 330 17.75 23.49 -3.17
C THR A 330 16.39 22.91 -2.81
N ASP A 331 16.32 22.21 -1.67
CA ASP A 331 15.05 21.65 -1.16
C ASP A 331 14.02 22.76 -0.96
N SER A 332 14.40 23.95 -0.48
CA SER A 332 13.49 25.10 -0.34
C SER A 332 12.93 25.63 -1.66
N GLU A 333 13.70 25.60 -2.75
CA GLU A 333 13.20 25.97 -4.08
C GLU A 333 12.21 24.93 -4.58
N LEU A 334 12.46 23.64 -4.31
CA LEU A 334 11.53 22.55 -4.62
C LEU A 334 10.23 22.66 -3.80
N GLU A 335 10.29 22.96 -2.51
CA GLU A 335 9.10 23.19 -1.66
C GLU A 335 8.22 24.29 -2.25
N ALA A 336 8.81 25.45 -2.59
CA ALA A 336 8.08 26.55 -3.20
C ALA A 336 7.46 26.18 -4.56
N ALA A 337 8.15 25.39 -5.38
CA ALA A 337 7.62 24.89 -6.65
C ALA A 337 6.48 23.90 -6.43
N VAL A 338 6.60 23.00 -5.46
CA VAL A 338 5.55 22.00 -5.09
C VAL A 338 4.29 22.73 -4.63
N GLU A 339 4.41 23.70 -3.70
CA GLU A 339 3.24 24.48 -3.23
C GLU A 339 2.55 25.27 -4.34
N LYS A 340 3.29 25.68 -5.36
CA LYS A 340 2.74 26.39 -6.52
C LYS A 340 2.02 25.46 -7.51
N VAL A 341 2.50 24.22 -7.67
CA VAL A 341 2.05 23.28 -8.71
C VAL A 341 0.95 22.34 -8.20
N PHE A 342 0.98 21.98 -6.92
CA PHE A 342 0.06 21.03 -6.32
C PHE A 342 -0.86 21.70 -5.30
N ASP A 343 -2.15 21.52 -5.47
CA ASP A 343 -3.12 21.91 -4.44
C ASP A 343 -3.28 20.74 -3.45
N LEU A 344 -2.63 20.87 -2.30
CA LEU A 344 -2.57 19.80 -1.28
C LEU A 344 -3.69 19.89 -0.23
N ARG A 345 -4.76 20.66 -0.50
CA ARG A 345 -5.97 20.64 0.32
C ARG A 345 -6.74 19.33 0.10
N PRO A 346 -7.34 18.73 1.14
CA PRO A 346 -8.00 17.41 1.04
C PRO A 346 -8.97 17.28 -0.12
N THR A 347 -9.87 18.26 -0.32
CA THR A 347 -10.85 18.22 -1.43
C THR A 347 -10.18 18.31 -2.80
N ALA A 348 -9.12 19.11 -2.93
CA ALA A 348 -8.35 19.19 -4.16
C ALA A 348 -7.63 17.88 -4.48
N ILE A 349 -7.03 17.24 -3.49
CA ILE A 349 -6.39 15.92 -3.65
C ILE A 349 -7.43 14.89 -4.15
N ILE A 350 -8.59 14.83 -3.52
CA ILE A 350 -9.67 13.91 -3.91
C ILE A 350 -10.08 14.13 -5.36
N ARG A 351 -10.24 15.40 -5.78
CA ARG A 351 -10.59 15.80 -7.14
C ARG A 351 -9.48 15.44 -8.14
N ASP A 352 -8.24 15.89 -7.87
CA ASP A 352 -7.14 15.80 -8.83
C ASP A 352 -6.65 14.36 -9.01
N LEU A 353 -6.74 13.54 -7.96
CA LEU A 353 -6.43 12.12 -8.01
C LEU A 353 -7.65 11.23 -8.26
N ASP A 354 -8.86 11.81 -8.42
CA ASP A 354 -10.11 11.09 -8.71
C ASP A 354 -10.37 9.90 -7.76
N LEU A 355 -10.27 10.16 -6.46
CA LEU A 355 -10.23 9.13 -5.41
C LEU A 355 -11.62 8.58 -5.01
N ARG A 356 -12.73 9.07 -5.58
CA ARG A 356 -14.08 8.58 -5.23
C ARG A 356 -14.52 7.35 -6.04
N LYS A 357 -13.61 6.72 -6.76
CA LYS A 357 -13.84 5.50 -7.53
C LYS A 357 -13.59 4.24 -6.68
N PRO A 358 -14.29 3.13 -6.97
CA PRO A 358 -14.08 1.84 -6.30
C PRO A 358 -12.82 1.14 -6.85
N ILE A 359 -11.64 1.58 -6.41
CA ILE A 359 -10.33 1.11 -6.89
C ILE A 359 -9.47 0.48 -5.78
N TYR A 360 -9.98 0.41 -4.56
CA TYR A 360 -9.16 0.21 -3.37
C TYR A 360 -8.84 -1.25 -3.06
N ARG A 361 -9.79 -2.17 -3.27
CA ARG A 361 -9.58 -3.60 -3.00
C ARG A 361 -8.35 -4.16 -3.71
N GLN A 362 -8.14 -3.79 -4.97
CA GLN A 362 -7.00 -4.27 -5.76
C GLN A 362 -5.65 -3.73 -5.30
N LEU A 363 -5.64 -2.64 -4.49
CA LEU A 363 -4.45 -2.04 -3.90
C LEU A 363 -4.06 -2.69 -2.57
N ALA A 364 -5.01 -3.32 -1.90
CA ALA A 364 -4.83 -3.84 -0.55
C ALA A 364 -3.80 -4.98 -0.43
N ALA A 365 -3.25 -5.48 -1.53
CA ALA A 365 -2.14 -6.42 -1.57
C ALA A 365 -1.07 -5.97 -2.58
N TYR A 366 0.20 -6.29 -2.28
CA TYR A 366 1.37 -6.00 -3.12
C TYR A 366 1.74 -4.52 -3.22
N GLY A 367 1.40 -3.73 -2.18
CA GLY A 367 1.70 -2.31 -2.06
C GLY A 367 0.72 -1.38 -2.76
N HIS A 368 0.66 -0.14 -2.30
CA HIS A 368 -0.18 0.92 -2.87
C HIS A 368 0.59 1.83 -3.83
N MET A 369 1.93 1.79 -3.78
CA MET A 369 2.84 2.62 -4.56
C MET A 369 3.55 1.79 -5.64
N GLY A 370 3.91 2.44 -6.76
CA GLY A 370 4.51 1.76 -7.91
C GLY A 370 3.51 0.90 -8.70
N ARG A 371 2.21 1.17 -8.58
CA ARG A 371 1.13 0.38 -9.18
C ARG A 371 0.65 0.95 -10.52
N GLU A 372 1.61 1.16 -11.43
CA GLU A 372 1.30 1.59 -12.81
C GLU A 372 0.43 0.56 -13.55
N ASP A 373 0.54 -0.72 -13.16
CA ASP A 373 -0.29 -1.82 -13.67
C ASP A 373 -1.79 -1.61 -13.44
N LEU A 374 -2.18 -0.81 -12.46
CA LEU A 374 -3.57 -0.48 -12.13
C LEU A 374 -4.02 0.89 -12.67
N GLY A 375 -3.13 1.65 -13.28
CA GLY A 375 -3.44 2.97 -13.84
C GLY A 375 -3.87 4.00 -12.82
N VAL A 376 -3.42 3.88 -11.56
CA VAL A 376 -3.79 4.78 -10.47
C VAL A 376 -3.21 6.18 -10.66
N SER A 377 -3.95 7.18 -10.24
CA SER A 377 -3.67 8.59 -10.56
C SER A 377 -2.41 9.14 -9.90
N TRP A 378 -2.05 8.67 -8.70
CA TRP A 378 -0.84 9.13 -7.99
C TRP A 378 0.46 8.57 -8.55
N GLU A 379 0.39 7.64 -9.50
CA GLU A 379 1.56 7.19 -10.27
C GLU A 379 1.77 7.96 -11.58
N LYS A 380 0.91 8.92 -11.91
CA LYS A 380 1.08 9.76 -13.10
C LYS A 380 2.22 10.77 -12.93
N THR A 381 2.96 11.00 -14.02
CA THR A 381 4.03 12.02 -14.11
C THR A 381 3.56 13.26 -14.86
N ASP A 382 2.33 13.66 -14.66
CA ASP A 382 1.61 14.71 -15.38
C ASP A 382 1.92 16.13 -14.92
N ARG A 383 2.76 16.31 -13.90
CA ARG A 383 3.19 17.61 -13.35
C ARG A 383 4.65 17.96 -13.65
N VAL A 384 5.37 17.12 -14.38
CA VAL A 384 6.79 17.30 -14.72
C VAL A 384 7.07 18.66 -15.34
N GLU A 385 6.33 19.01 -16.40
CA GLU A 385 6.55 20.29 -17.11
C GLU A 385 6.14 21.51 -16.24
N ALA A 386 5.11 21.37 -15.42
CA ALA A 386 4.69 22.41 -14.50
C ALA A 386 5.75 22.68 -13.40
N LEU A 387 6.38 21.62 -12.88
CA LEU A 387 7.47 21.75 -11.91
C LEU A 387 8.70 22.44 -12.51
N LYS A 388 9.12 22.02 -13.72
CA LYS A 388 10.21 22.67 -14.44
C LYS A 388 9.92 24.15 -14.69
N ALA A 389 8.73 24.48 -15.19
CA ALA A 389 8.33 25.86 -15.42
C ALA A 389 8.28 26.69 -14.13
N ALA A 390 7.83 26.11 -13.01
CA ALA A 390 7.83 26.80 -11.71
C ALA A 390 9.23 27.15 -11.20
N LEU A 391 10.25 26.37 -11.61
CA LEU A 391 11.67 26.58 -11.31
C LEU A 391 12.42 27.37 -12.39
N GLY A 392 11.74 27.82 -13.46
CA GLY A 392 12.36 28.55 -14.57
C GLY A 392 13.28 27.69 -15.45
N LYS A 393 13.01 26.40 -15.53
CA LYS A 393 13.78 25.39 -16.27
C LYS A 393 13.00 24.84 -17.47
#